data_8956d50ff2760649843e4b033e8a3cd1
#
_entry.id   8956d50ff2760649843e4b033e8a3cd1
#
_cell.length_a   1.000
_cell.length_b   1.000
_cell.length_c   1.000
_cell.angle_alpha   90.00
_cell.angle_beta   90.00
_cell.angle_gamma   90.00
#
_symmetry.space_group_name_H-M   'P 1'
#
loop_
_entity.id
_entity.type
_entity.pdbx_description
1 polymer ?
#
loop_
_entity_poly.entity_id
_entity_poly.type
_entity_poly.pdbx_seq_one_letter_code
_entity_poly.pdbx_strand_id
1 'polypeptide(L)'
;MSHLSVSALSAPRRLALAALAAAAMLAASGLTATAQTPADPLIAKVNGVEIHQSDLALAEEEVGGQLPQGGEDAKRDFLVGVVTNVILLAQAAEEKHVQDDPGFKRRLAFTRNKVLMETLLQNEVKKAMTDKALHAVYDDAIKQMPSEEEVHARHILFRVADWKDPKQSQAAEEKAKAVVERLKKGEDFVKLANELTEDPAGHKDGGDLGYFTKEEMVPEFASVAFSLEKGKFSGPVKTKFGWHVILVEDKRKRQPPAFDQVKSQLERMVARKAQLDLVNKLRADAKIERFDKPAQPAQPPQAQPAPAPQPAPKK
;
A
#
# COMPACT_ATOMS: atom_id res chain seq x y z
N MET A 1 -20.00 75.87 -48.37
CA MET A 1 -20.16 75.54 -49.79
C MET A 1 -20.58 74.11 -49.86
N SER A 2 -21.86 73.87 -49.97
CA SER A 2 -22.61 73.48 -51.17
C SER A 2 -22.47 71.98 -51.39
N HIS A 3 -23.36 71.20 -51.43
CA HIS A 3 -24.76 70.95 -51.81
C HIS A 3 -24.97 69.45 -51.85
N LEU A 4 -26.05 68.90 -51.26
CA LEU A 4 -27.27 68.40 -51.91
C LEU A 4 -27.00 67.21 -52.84
N SER A 5 -27.75 66.09 -52.88
CA SER A 5 -29.17 65.84 -52.89
C SER A 5 -29.42 64.32 -52.98
N VAL A 6 -30.28 63.70 -52.19
CA VAL A 6 -31.67 63.29 -52.44
C VAL A 6 -31.94 62.50 -53.73
N SER A 7 -32.52 61.33 -53.55
CA SER A 7 -33.72 60.75 -54.17
C SER A 7 -33.66 59.21 -54.13
N ALA A 8 -34.48 58.46 -53.48
CA ALA A 8 -35.93 58.20 -53.46
C ALA A 8 -36.43 57.36 -54.64
N LEU A 9 -37.33 56.47 -54.29
CA LEU A 9 -38.31 55.66 -55.07
C LEU A 9 -37.78 54.34 -55.65
N SER A 10 -38.45 53.20 -55.58
CA SER A 10 -39.84 52.86 -55.25
C SER A 10 -39.94 51.33 -55.23
N ALA A 11 -40.87 50.78 -54.49
CA ALA A 11 -41.36 49.42 -54.62
C ALA A 11 -42.33 49.34 -55.85
N PRO A 12 -42.72 48.15 -56.35
CA PRO A 12 -43.85 47.44 -55.74
C PRO A 12 -43.85 45.89 -55.91
N ARG A 13 -44.58 45.33 -54.98
CA ARG A 13 -45.55 44.21 -55.03
C ARG A 13 -45.45 43.10 -56.10
N ARG A 14 -45.52 41.83 -55.60
CA ARG A 14 -46.62 40.81 -55.87
C ARG A 14 -46.17 39.46 -55.26
N LEU A 15 -46.91 39.00 -54.26
CA LEU A 15 -47.77 37.83 -54.14
C LEU A 15 -47.45 36.62 -55.07
N ALA A 16 -47.18 35.43 -54.48
CA ALA A 16 -47.99 34.24 -54.57
C ALA A 16 -47.38 33.04 -53.88
N LEU A 17 -48.10 32.47 -52.96
CA LEU A 17 -48.53 31.07 -52.73
C LEU A 17 -47.46 29.96 -52.57
N ALA A 18 -47.41 29.40 -51.35
CA ALA A 18 -47.69 28.03 -50.92
C ALA A 18 -46.84 26.89 -51.49
N ALA A 19 -46.14 26.22 -50.56
CA ALA A 19 -46.19 24.75 -50.42
C ALA A 19 -45.63 24.32 -49.12
N LEU A 20 -46.38 23.55 -48.34
CA LEU A 20 -45.98 22.83 -47.13
C LEU A 20 -44.84 21.85 -47.47
N ALA A 21 -43.77 21.87 -46.62
CA ALA A 21 -42.96 20.71 -46.38
C ALA A 21 -42.55 20.74 -44.91
N ALA A 22 -43.21 19.91 -44.09
CA ALA A 22 -42.86 19.62 -42.72
C ALA A 22 -41.55 18.82 -42.71
N ALA A 23 -40.45 19.46 -42.34
CA ALA A 23 -39.23 18.78 -41.96
C ALA A 23 -39.09 18.85 -40.43
N ALA A 24 -39.40 17.71 -39.80
CA ALA A 24 -39.15 17.51 -38.38
C ALA A 24 -37.64 17.60 -38.10
N MET A 25 -37.16 18.72 -37.63
CA MET A 25 -35.86 18.80 -36.98
C MET A 25 -35.98 18.22 -35.57
N LEU A 26 -35.53 16.96 -35.41
CA LEU A 26 -35.16 16.42 -34.11
C LEU A 26 -33.99 17.27 -33.60
N ALA A 27 -34.27 18.23 -32.74
CA ALA A 27 -33.27 18.84 -31.88
C ALA A 27 -32.79 17.76 -30.92
N ALA A 28 -31.67 17.14 -31.27
CA ALA A 28 -30.88 16.39 -30.29
C ALA A 28 -30.35 17.36 -29.26
N SER A 29 -31.13 17.59 -28.21
CA SER A 29 -30.68 18.26 -26.99
C SER A 29 -29.62 17.35 -26.34
N GLY A 30 -28.37 17.55 -26.70
CA GLY A 30 -27.25 16.98 -25.97
C GLY A 30 -27.33 17.50 -24.53
N LEU A 31 -27.88 16.70 -23.64
CA LEU A 31 -27.66 16.85 -22.21
C LEU A 31 -26.16 16.60 -21.99
N THR A 32 -25.36 17.67 -22.04
CA THR A 32 -24.09 17.69 -21.37
C THR A 32 -24.39 17.53 -19.88
N ALA A 33 -24.28 16.34 -19.36
CA ALA A 33 -24.22 16.11 -17.94
C ALA A 33 -22.97 16.88 -17.43
N THR A 34 -23.17 18.14 -17.01
CA THR A 34 -22.21 18.81 -16.18
C THR A 34 -22.13 17.96 -14.92
N ALA A 35 -20.96 17.35 -14.68
CA ALA A 35 -20.66 16.72 -13.42
C ALA A 35 -20.84 17.82 -12.34
N GLN A 36 -22.01 17.80 -11.70
CA GLN A 36 -22.27 18.65 -10.55
C GLN A 36 -21.24 18.22 -9.49
N THR A 37 -20.33 19.12 -9.13
CA THR A 37 -19.57 18.99 -7.91
C THR A 37 -20.58 18.71 -6.80
N PRO A 38 -20.40 17.69 -5.94
CA PRO A 38 -21.32 17.43 -4.85
C PRO A 38 -21.55 18.73 -4.10
N ALA A 39 -22.83 19.10 -3.91
CA ALA A 39 -23.16 20.29 -3.14
C ALA A 39 -22.54 20.15 -1.75
N ASP A 40 -21.78 21.18 -1.31
CA ASP A 40 -21.24 21.26 0.04
C ASP A 40 -22.31 21.89 0.94
N PRO A 41 -23.11 21.11 1.70
CA PRO A 41 -24.28 21.61 2.40
C PRO A 41 -23.88 22.62 3.47
N LEU A 42 -24.64 23.71 3.57
CA LEU A 42 -24.57 24.65 4.68
C LEU A 42 -25.13 23.97 5.93
N ILE A 43 -24.36 23.96 7.02
CA ILE A 43 -24.70 23.33 8.30
C ILE A 43 -25.11 24.36 9.35
N ALA A 44 -24.33 25.45 9.49
CA ALA A 44 -24.57 26.48 10.49
C ALA A 44 -24.00 27.84 10.05
N LYS A 45 -24.29 28.90 10.83
CA LYS A 45 -23.66 30.23 10.69
C LYS A 45 -23.26 30.74 12.06
N VAL A 46 -22.04 31.30 12.15
CA VAL A 46 -21.50 31.92 13.37
C VAL A 46 -21.03 33.33 13.03
N ASN A 47 -21.70 34.35 13.59
CA ASN A 47 -21.42 35.77 13.29
C ASN A 47 -21.39 36.08 11.78
N GLY A 48 -22.24 35.41 10.99
CA GLY A 48 -22.31 35.56 9.54
C GLY A 48 -21.33 34.68 8.75
N VAL A 49 -20.39 34.02 9.39
CA VAL A 49 -19.49 33.03 8.75
C VAL A 49 -20.24 31.69 8.58
N GLU A 50 -20.26 31.18 7.40
CA GLU A 50 -20.91 29.90 7.06
C GLU A 50 -20.01 28.71 7.46
N ILE A 51 -20.64 27.68 8.02
CA ILE A 51 -20.03 26.36 8.30
C ILE A 51 -20.66 25.36 7.36
N HIS A 52 -19.85 24.74 6.54
CA HIS A 52 -20.26 23.74 5.57
C HIS A 52 -19.89 22.32 6.03
N GLN A 53 -20.43 21.31 5.31
CA GLN A 53 -20.09 19.91 5.60
C GLN A 53 -18.59 19.62 5.43
N SER A 54 -17.92 20.29 4.49
CA SER A 54 -16.47 20.19 4.31
C SER A 54 -15.68 20.70 5.52
N ASP A 55 -16.18 21.74 6.23
CA ASP A 55 -15.52 22.25 7.44
C ASP A 55 -15.58 21.24 8.58
N LEU A 56 -16.70 20.49 8.69
CA LEU A 56 -16.81 19.40 9.66
C LEU A 56 -15.86 18.26 9.34
N ALA A 57 -15.66 17.94 8.06
CA ALA A 57 -14.70 16.91 7.66
C ALA A 57 -13.25 17.32 8.03
N LEU A 58 -12.87 18.57 7.80
CA LEU A 58 -11.56 19.09 8.23
C LEU A 58 -11.40 19.07 9.75
N ALA A 59 -12.45 19.44 10.50
CA ALA A 59 -12.43 19.38 11.96
C ALA A 59 -12.31 17.93 12.46
N GLU A 60 -12.95 16.96 11.80
CA GLU A 60 -12.84 15.55 12.13
C GLU A 60 -11.41 15.02 11.93
N GLU A 61 -10.75 15.40 10.84
CA GLU A 61 -9.34 15.06 10.61
C GLU A 61 -8.43 15.62 11.71
N GLU A 62 -8.68 16.86 12.18
CA GLU A 62 -7.87 17.54 13.19
C GLU A 62 -8.06 16.93 14.59
N VAL A 63 -9.30 16.65 15.00
CA VAL A 63 -9.58 16.07 16.33
C VAL A 63 -9.24 14.59 16.44
N GLY A 64 -9.18 13.88 15.31
CA GLY A 64 -8.79 12.48 15.25
C GLY A 64 -9.61 11.57 16.17
N GLY A 65 -8.93 10.85 17.07
CA GLY A 65 -9.55 9.91 18.00
C GLY A 65 -10.31 10.54 19.19
N GLN A 66 -10.46 11.87 19.27
CA GLN A 66 -11.13 12.55 20.38
C GLN A 66 -12.64 12.73 20.17
N LEU A 67 -13.22 12.02 19.23
CA LEU A 67 -14.64 12.06 18.95
C LEU A 67 -15.45 11.48 20.13
N PRO A 68 -16.63 12.07 20.46
CA PRO A 68 -17.47 11.56 21.55
C PRO A 68 -17.98 10.15 21.23
N GLN A 69 -18.16 9.38 22.31
CA GLN A 69 -18.89 8.12 22.25
C GLN A 69 -20.38 8.44 22.05
N GLY A 70 -20.91 8.22 20.85
CA GLY A 70 -22.29 8.53 20.51
C GLY A 70 -22.62 8.27 19.05
N GLY A 71 -23.88 8.43 18.66
CA GLY A 71 -24.30 8.34 17.27
C GLY A 71 -23.84 9.51 16.42
N GLU A 72 -24.20 9.46 15.12
CA GLU A 72 -23.81 10.48 14.13
C GLU A 72 -24.25 11.91 14.51
N ASP A 73 -25.39 12.06 15.20
CA ASP A 73 -25.87 13.38 15.65
C ASP A 73 -24.96 13.98 16.73
N ALA A 74 -24.55 13.17 17.72
CA ALA A 74 -23.64 13.63 18.78
C ALA A 74 -22.24 13.99 18.20
N LYS A 75 -21.75 13.23 17.23
CA LYS A 75 -20.53 13.53 16.50
C LYS A 75 -20.65 14.85 15.73
N ARG A 76 -21.75 15.02 15.00
CA ARG A 76 -22.02 16.25 14.25
C ARG A 76 -22.07 17.47 15.16
N ASP A 77 -22.84 17.42 16.27
CA ASP A 77 -22.94 18.52 17.22
C ASP A 77 -21.59 18.88 17.84
N PHE A 78 -20.78 17.88 18.16
CA PHE A 78 -19.42 18.09 18.64
C PHE A 78 -18.55 18.81 17.61
N LEU A 79 -18.56 18.36 16.35
CA LEU A 79 -17.77 18.98 15.27
C LEU A 79 -18.22 20.39 14.96
N VAL A 80 -19.53 20.66 14.95
CA VAL A 80 -20.07 22.02 14.83
C VAL A 80 -19.56 22.92 15.97
N GLY A 81 -19.53 22.39 17.21
CA GLY A 81 -18.95 23.09 18.37
C GLY A 81 -17.45 23.38 18.17
N VAL A 82 -16.66 22.43 17.67
CA VAL A 82 -15.24 22.63 17.38
C VAL A 82 -15.05 23.77 16.36
N VAL A 83 -15.73 23.69 15.21
CA VAL A 83 -15.62 24.72 14.15
C VAL A 83 -16.09 26.07 14.65
N THR A 84 -17.20 26.13 15.43
CA THR A 84 -17.69 27.34 16.05
C THR A 84 -16.61 27.99 16.94
N ASN A 85 -15.95 27.21 17.79
CA ASN A 85 -14.89 27.72 18.65
C ASN A 85 -13.69 28.24 17.85
N VAL A 86 -13.31 27.56 16.77
CA VAL A 86 -12.24 28.02 15.86
C VAL A 86 -12.61 29.41 15.28
N ILE A 87 -13.83 29.57 14.77
CA ILE A 87 -14.28 30.84 14.18
C ILE A 87 -14.28 31.97 15.23
N LEU A 88 -14.88 31.74 16.40
CA LEU A 88 -14.97 32.75 17.44
C LEU A 88 -13.60 33.20 17.97
N LEU A 89 -12.69 32.23 18.20
CA LEU A 89 -11.35 32.54 18.68
C LEU A 89 -10.51 33.22 17.59
N ALA A 90 -10.71 32.85 16.31
CA ALA A 90 -10.05 33.54 15.20
C ALA A 90 -10.48 34.98 15.09
N GLN A 91 -11.80 35.29 15.17
CA GLN A 91 -12.31 36.65 15.15
C GLN A 91 -11.77 37.49 16.32
N ALA A 92 -11.76 36.91 17.52
CA ALA A 92 -11.18 37.60 18.69
C ALA A 92 -9.66 37.81 18.57
N ALA A 93 -8.94 36.94 17.88
CA ALA A 93 -7.53 37.12 17.59
C ALA A 93 -7.28 38.20 16.53
N GLU A 94 -8.12 38.29 15.52
CA GLU A 94 -8.08 39.37 14.51
C GLU A 94 -8.33 40.75 15.11
N GLU A 95 -9.29 40.87 16.01
CA GLU A 95 -9.53 42.12 16.76
C GLU A 95 -8.30 42.54 17.58
N LYS A 96 -7.51 41.60 18.06
CA LYS A 96 -6.25 41.83 18.79
C LYS A 96 -5.04 41.98 17.89
N HIS A 97 -5.22 42.02 16.58
CA HIS A 97 -4.15 42.14 15.58
C HIS A 97 -3.07 41.05 15.63
N VAL A 98 -3.44 39.84 16.07
CA VAL A 98 -2.51 38.68 16.10
C VAL A 98 -1.95 38.37 14.73
N GLN A 99 -2.75 38.57 13.67
CA GLN A 99 -2.34 38.37 12.28
C GLN A 99 -1.20 39.29 11.81
N ASP A 100 -0.94 40.39 12.53
CA ASP A 100 0.11 41.35 12.20
C ASP A 100 1.50 40.90 12.71
N ASP A 101 1.53 39.97 13.66
CA ASP A 101 2.77 39.46 14.21
C ASP A 101 3.65 38.77 13.12
N PRO A 102 4.92 39.14 13.02
CA PRO A 102 5.82 38.53 12.00
C PRO A 102 6.00 37.01 12.15
N GLY A 103 5.91 36.51 13.37
CA GLY A 103 5.98 35.06 13.64
C GLY A 103 4.74 34.34 13.13
N PHE A 104 3.56 34.95 13.34
CA PHE A 104 2.30 34.46 12.80
C PHE A 104 2.35 34.39 11.26
N LYS A 105 2.76 35.49 10.60
CA LYS A 105 2.86 35.56 9.13
C LYS A 105 3.79 34.48 8.57
N ARG A 106 4.96 34.23 9.20
CA ARG A 106 5.87 33.17 8.79
C ARG A 106 5.25 31.77 8.98
N ARG A 107 4.56 31.54 10.11
CA ARG A 107 3.88 30.27 10.38
C ARG A 107 2.77 30.00 9.37
N LEU A 108 1.93 31.00 9.08
CA LEU A 108 0.86 30.88 8.10
C LEU A 108 1.41 30.57 6.70
N ALA A 109 2.46 31.26 6.27
CA ALA A 109 3.11 31.00 4.99
C ALA A 109 3.67 29.56 4.92
N PHE A 110 4.30 29.08 5.98
CA PHE A 110 4.81 27.70 6.06
C PHE A 110 3.67 26.67 6.00
N THR A 111 2.60 26.88 6.77
CA THR A 111 1.42 25.99 6.80
C THR A 111 0.75 25.95 5.43
N ARG A 112 0.56 27.10 4.79
CA ARG A 112 0.05 27.16 3.40
C ARG A 112 0.91 26.34 2.44
N ASN A 113 2.23 26.52 2.50
CA ASN A 113 3.15 25.77 1.64
C ASN A 113 3.11 24.25 1.92
N LYS A 114 2.94 23.84 3.17
CA LYS A 114 2.76 22.44 3.57
C LYS A 114 1.49 21.86 2.96
N VAL A 115 0.36 22.53 3.05
CA VAL A 115 -0.92 22.09 2.46
C VAL A 115 -0.81 21.97 0.94
N LEU A 116 -0.18 22.96 0.28
CA LEU A 116 0.07 22.92 -1.16
C LEU A 116 0.93 21.71 -1.55
N MET A 117 2.00 21.44 -0.80
CA MET A 117 2.87 20.29 -1.00
C MET A 117 2.11 18.97 -0.85
N GLU A 118 1.37 18.79 0.23
CA GLU A 118 0.58 17.59 0.51
C GLU A 118 -0.44 17.33 -0.59
N THR A 119 -1.20 18.35 -0.98
CA THR A 119 -2.19 18.28 -2.06
C THR A 119 -1.54 17.89 -3.40
N LEU A 120 -0.40 18.51 -3.73
CA LEU A 120 0.33 18.17 -4.96
C LEU A 120 0.81 16.72 -4.94
N LEU A 121 1.41 16.26 -3.84
CA LEU A 121 1.90 14.88 -3.69
C LEU A 121 0.75 13.87 -3.80
N GLN A 122 -0.39 14.12 -3.17
CA GLN A 122 -1.59 13.28 -3.28
C GLN A 122 -2.09 13.19 -4.73
N ASN A 123 -2.15 14.32 -5.44
CA ASN A 123 -2.57 14.35 -6.83
C ASN A 123 -1.62 13.57 -7.74
N GLU A 124 -0.31 13.68 -7.54
CA GLU A 124 0.68 12.91 -8.32
C GLU A 124 0.60 11.41 -8.01
N VAL A 125 0.41 11.04 -6.75
CA VAL A 125 0.17 9.63 -6.37
C VAL A 125 -1.09 9.10 -7.06
N LYS A 126 -2.21 9.86 -7.02
CA LYS A 126 -3.47 9.47 -7.67
C LYS A 126 -3.30 9.26 -9.18
N LYS A 127 -2.55 10.13 -9.85
CA LYS A 127 -2.24 10.00 -11.30
C LYS A 127 -1.37 8.77 -11.58
N ALA A 128 -0.40 8.47 -10.70
CA ALA A 128 0.52 7.36 -10.86
C ALA A 128 -0.13 6.01 -10.54
N MET A 129 -1.19 5.98 -9.73
CA MET A 129 -1.85 4.76 -9.26
C MET A 129 -2.72 4.17 -10.36
N THR A 130 -2.09 3.48 -11.29
CA THR A 130 -2.74 2.79 -12.40
C THR A 130 -2.39 1.30 -12.38
N ASP A 131 -3.28 0.45 -12.90
CA ASP A 131 -3.03 -1.00 -13.02
C ASP A 131 -1.73 -1.28 -13.77
N LYS A 132 -1.44 -0.50 -14.81
CA LYS A 132 -0.19 -0.61 -15.56
C LYS A 132 1.03 -0.35 -14.69
N ALA A 133 1.00 0.66 -13.83
CA ALA A 133 2.11 0.98 -12.92
C ALA A 133 2.29 -0.10 -11.86
N LEU A 134 1.20 -0.63 -11.32
CA LEU A 134 1.22 -1.72 -10.34
C LEU A 134 1.83 -2.99 -10.94
N HIS A 135 1.40 -3.38 -12.15
CA HIS A 135 1.98 -4.55 -12.84
C HIS A 135 3.44 -4.33 -13.19
N ALA A 136 3.83 -3.12 -13.64
CA ALA A 136 5.24 -2.84 -13.94
C ALA A 136 6.13 -3.01 -12.70
N VAL A 137 5.72 -2.53 -11.53
CA VAL A 137 6.45 -2.70 -10.27
C VAL A 137 6.50 -4.16 -9.86
N TYR A 138 5.40 -4.90 -10.04
CA TYR A 138 5.33 -6.33 -9.76
C TYR A 138 6.28 -7.12 -10.64
N ASP A 139 6.24 -6.89 -11.95
CA ASP A 139 7.12 -7.57 -12.93
C ASP A 139 8.60 -7.29 -12.67
N ASP A 140 8.93 -6.05 -12.30
CA ASP A 140 10.30 -5.68 -11.96
C ASP A 140 10.76 -6.33 -10.65
N ALA A 141 9.88 -6.44 -9.65
CA ALA A 141 10.17 -7.16 -8.41
C ALA A 141 10.41 -8.65 -8.66
N ILE A 142 9.60 -9.28 -9.53
CA ILE A 142 9.79 -10.70 -9.91
C ILE A 142 11.11 -10.90 -10.64
N LYS A 143 11.48 -10.01 -11.58
CA LYS A 143 12.76 -10.12 -12.30
C LYS A 143 13.97 -10.02 -11.37
N GLN A 144 13.85 -9.27 -10.28
CA GLN A 144 14.90 -9.10 -9.27
C GLN A 144 14.86 -10.17 -8.18
N MET A 145 13.81 -11.00 -8.15
CA MET A 145 13.68 -12.07 -7.17
C MET A 145 14.75 -13.13 -7.41
N PRO A 146 15.52 -13.54 -6.38
CA PRO A 146 16.48 -14.61 -6.52
C PRO A 146 15.81 -15.89 -7.03
N SER A 147 16.47 -16.60 -7.94
CA SER A 147 16.00 -17.93 -8.35
C SER A 147 16.35 -18.94 -7.26
N GLU A 148 15.54 -18.98 -6.22
CA GLU A 148 15.69 -19.93 -5.11
C GLU A 148 14.95 -21.22 -5.40
N GLU A 149 15.51 -22.33 -4.91
CA GLU A 149 14.83 -23.63 -4.88
C GLU A 149 13.98 -23.73 -3.60
N GLU A 150 12.78 -24.24 -3.71
CA GLU A 150 11.93 -24.65 -2.59
C GLU A 150 11.84 -26.18 -2.56
N VAL A 151 11.93 -26.73 -1.39
CA VAL A 151 11.74 -28.15 -1.12
C VAL A 151 10.46 -28.36 -0.33
N HIS A 152 9.60 -29.26 -0.80
CA HIS A 152 8.48 -29.78 -0.03
C HIS A 152 8.93 -31.08 0.64
N ALA A 153 8.90 -31.08 1.96
CA ALA A 153 9.36 -32.25 2.70
C ALA A 153 8.44 -32.57 3.89
N ARG A 154 8.52 -33.85 4.30
CA ARG A 154 7.99 -34.34 5.55
C ARG A 154 9.10 -34.68 6.50
N HIS A 155 8.86 -34.65 7.80
CA HIS A 155 9.83 -35.12 8.77
C HIS A 155 9.19 -35.93 9.91
N ILE A 156 10.02 -36.77 10.52
CA ILE A 156 9.74 -37.43 11.79
C ILE A 156 10.79 -36.95 12.78
N LEU A 157 10.38 -36.34 13.86
CA LEU A 157 11.26 -35.78 14.88
C LEU A 157 11.23 -36.63 16.15
N PHE A 158 12.40 -36.96 16.67
CA PHE A 158 12.63 -37.46 18.02
C PHE A 158 13.37 -36.40 18.83
N ARG A 159 12.68 -35.80 19.78
CA ARG A 159 13.20 -34.64 20.51
C ARG A 159 14.29 -35.02 21.50
N VAL A 160 15.27 -34.14 21.66
CA VAL A 160 16.27 -34.22 22.72
C VAL A 160 16.11 -32.98 23.60
N ALA A 161 15.59 -33.18 24.81
CA ALA A 161 15.33 -32.07 25.72
C ALA A 161 16.59 -31.54 26.38
N ASP A 162 17.53 -32.43 26.72
CA ASP A 162 18.82 -32.08 27.27
C ASP A 162 19.97 -32.71 26.49
N TRP A 163 20.66 -31.88 25.70
CA TRP A 163 21.84 -32.31 24.94
C TRP A 163 23.09 -32.61 25.79
N LYS A 164 23.05 -32.28 27.08
CA LYS A 164 24.12 -32.65 28.02
C LYS A 164 23.97 -34.09 28.51
N ASP A 165 22.78 -34.68 28.39
CA ASP A 165 22.54 -36.08 28.67
C ASP A 165 22.76 -36.94 27.39
N PRO A 166 23.90 -37.65 27.28
CA PRO A 166 24.19 -38.45 26.09
C PRO A 166 23.17 -39.60 25.88
N LYS A 167 22.51 -40.07 26.94
CA LYS A 167 21.52 -41.15 26.84
C LYS A 167 20.28 -40.72 26.10
N GLN A 168 19.82 -39.46 26.33
CA GLN A 168 18.66 -38.93 25.59
C GLN A 168 18.96 -38.81 24.10
N SER A 169 20.13 -38.28 23.74
CA SER A 169 20.52 -38.17 22.33
C SER A 169 20.67 -39.54 21.67
N GLN A 170 21.28 -40.51 22.35
CA GLN A 170 21.45 -41.86 21.84
C GLN A 170 20.08 -42.56 21.63
N ALA A 171 19.17 -42.47 22.60
CA ALA A 171 17.83 -43.04 22.50
C ALA A 171 17.03 -42.43 21.35
N ALA A 172 17.11 -41.12 21.13
CA ALA A 172 16.45 -40.43 20.01
C ALA A 172 17.08 -40.88 18.65
N GLU A 173 18.38 -41.00 18.59
CA GLU A 173 19.09 -41.50 17.39
C GLU A 173 18.69 -42.92 17.04
N GLU A 174 18.61 -43.82 18.05
CA GLU A 174 18.19 -45.23 17.85
C GLU A 174 16.76 -45.30 17.34
N LYS A 175 15.82 -44.51 17.87
CA LYS A 175 14.46 -44.38 17.34
C LYS A 175 14.47 -43.91 15.87
N ALA A 176 15.25 -42.90 15.52
CA ALA A 176 15.36 -42.42 14.15
C ALA A 176 15.95 -43.52 13.21
N LYS A 177 16.98 -44.24 13.65
CA LYS A 177 17.51 -45.41 12.91
C LYS A 177 16.47 -46.50 12.70
N ALA A 178 15.68 -46.83 13.71
CA ALA A 178 14.60 -47.81 13.62
C ALA A 178 13.54 -47.41 12.58
N VAL A 179 13.17 -46.13 12.51
CA VAL A 179 12.27 -45.57 11.47
C VAL A 179 12.88 -45.77 10.09
N VAL A 180 14.15 -45.41 9.90
CA VAL A 180 14.84 -45.62 8.61
C VAL A 180 14.80 -47.08 8.17
N GLU A 181 15.00 -48.05 9.07
CA GLU A 181 14.90 -49.46 8.72
C GLU A 181 13.46 -49.90 8.38
N ARG A 182 12.43 -49.34 9.03
CA ARG A 182 11.02 -49.56 8.67
C ARG A 182 10.72 -49.03 7.27
N LEU A 183 11.20 -47.81 6.95
CA LEU A 183 11.05 -47.18 5.64
C LEU A 183 11.75 -48.00 4.52
N LYS A 184 12.96 -48.54 4.78
CA LYS A 184 13.67 -49.42 3.84
C LYS A 184 12.89 -50.71 3.54
N LYS A 185 12.06 -51.19 4.48
CA LYS A 185 11.16 -52.32 4.30
C LYS A 185 9.86 -51.96 3.57
N GLY A 186 9.67 -50.72 3.20
CA GLY A 186 8.54 -50.25 2.41
C GLY A 186 7.36 -49.76 3.26
N GLU A 187 7.54 -49.52 4.56
CA GLU A 187 6.50 -48.89 5.35
C GLU A 187 6.25 -47.44 4.93
N ASP A 188 5.01 -47.01 5.07
CA ASP A 188 4.56 -45.69 4.64
C ASP A 188 5.04 -44.58 5.59
N PHE A 189 5.69 -43.55 5.03
CA PHE A 189 6.28 -42.44 5.81
C PHE A 189 5.23 -41.68 6.60
N VAL A 190 4.06 -41.36 5.99
CA VAL A 190 2.99 -40.61 6.61
C VAL A 190 2.42 -41.33 7.83
N LYS A 191 2.24 -42.66 7.71
CA LYS A 191 1.79 -43.47 8.85
C LYS A 191 2.80 -43.45 9.99
N LEU A 192 4.11 -43.64 9.64
CA LEU A 192 5.18 -43.59 10.64
C LEU A 192 5.29 -42.20 11.31
N ALA A 193 5.13 -41.13 10.54
CA ALA A 193 5.14 -39.78 11.08
C ALA A 193 3.97 -39.55 12.06
N ASN A 194 2.76 -39.94 11.69
CA ASN A 194 1.60 -39.82 12.57
C ASN A 194 1.71 -40.69 13.84
N GLU A 195 2.40 -41.84 13.76
CA GLU A 195 2.60 -42.74 14.88
C GLU A 195 3.71 -42.27 15.85
N LEU A 196 4.81 -41.78 15.31
CA LEU A 196 6.07 -41.73 16.04
C LEU A 196 6.68 -40.33 16.21
N THR A 197 6.23 -39.32 15.43
CA THR A 197 6.83 -37.98 15.55
C THR A 197 6.54 -37.37 16.91
N GLU A 198 7.55 -36.76 17.49
CA GLU A 198 7.46 -35.96 18.71
C GLU A 198 7.33 -34.46 18.39
N ASP A 199 7.09 -34.11 17.11
CA ASP A 199 6.77 -32.74 16.71
C ASP A 199 5.29 -32.47 16.92
N PRO A 200 4.93 -31.49 17.79
CA PRO A 200 3.52 -31.17 18.07
C PRO A 200 2.73 -30.75 16.82
N ALA A 201 3.38 -30.15 15.84
CA ALA A 201 2.74 -29.70 14.59
C ALA A 201 2.57 -30.86 13.59
N GLY A 202 3.43 -31.88 13.64
CA GLY A 202 3.49 -32.96 12.65
C GLY A 202 2.54 -34.14 12.89
N HIS A 203 1.95 -34.27 14.08
CA HIS A 203 1.16 -35.45 14.45
C HIS A 203 -0.14 -35.66 13.66
N LYS A 204 -0.67 -34.64 13.00
CA LYS A 204 -1.95 -34.73 12.29
C LYS A 204 -1.81 -34.76 10.78
N ASP A 205 -0.67 -34.28 10.29
CA ASP A 205 -0.44 -34.04 8.86
C ASP A 205 0.66 -34.93 8.27
N GLY A 206 1.05 -36.00 8.98
CA GLY A 206 2.10 -36.93 8.52
C GLY A 206 3.47 -36.27 8.45
N GLY A 207 3.75 -35.31 9.35
CA GLY A 207 5.01 -34.60 9.42
C GLY A 207 5.26 -33.58 8.30
N ASP A 208 4.18 -33.12 7.63
CA ASP A 208 4.28 -32.20 6.50
C ASP A 208 4.79 -30.82 6.94
N LEU A 209 5.81 -30.33 6.24
CA LEU A 209 6.41 -29.01 6.45
C LEU A 209 6.04 -28.00 5.36
N GLY A 210 5.32 -28.44 4.33
CA GLY A 210 5.07 -27.65 3.13
C GLY A 210 6.35 -27.36 2.34
N TYR A 211 6.25 -26.35 1.44
CA TYR A 211 7.41 -25.83 0.72
C TYR A 211 8.17 -24.81 1.58
N PHE A 212 9.49 -24.95 1.60
CA PHE A 212 10.38 -24.02 2.32
C PHE A 212 11.66 -23.77 1.53
N THR A 213 12.27 -22.62 1.76
CA THR A 213 13.59 -22.25 1.27
C THR A 213 14.68 -22.72 2.24
N LYS A 214 15.94 -22.70 1.78
CA LYS A 214 17.08 -23.12 2.60
C LYS A 214 17.27 -22.28 3.86
N GLU A 215 16.94 -20.99 3.78
CA GLU A 215 17.08 -20.02 4.86
C GLU A 215 16.01 -20.14 5.94
N GLU A 216 14.87 -20.76 5.63
CA GLU A 216 13.76 -20.95 6.58
C GLU A 216 14.00 -22.13 7.55
N MET A 217 14.97 -22.98 7.27
CA MET A 217 15.28 -24.14 8.08
C MET A 217 16.64 -24.04 8.77
N VAL A 218 16.82 -24.80 9.86
CA VAL A 218 18.14 -24.90 10.49
C VAL A 218 19.15 -25.52 9.52
N PRO A 219 20.41 -25.07 9.51
CA PRO A 219 21.39 -25.43 8.50
C PRO A 219 21.58 -26.95 8.30
N GLU A 220 21.58 -27.71 9.38
CA GLU A 220 21.78 -29.14 9.36
C GLU A 220 20.62 -29.87 8.64
N PHE A 221 19.38 -29.44 8.91
CA PHE A 221 18.18 -29.94 8.25
C PHE A 221 18.15 -29.54 6.78
N ALA A 222 18.33 -28.25 6.50
CA ALA A 222 18.33 -27.69 5.15
C ALA A 222 19.38 -28.37 4.26
N SER A 223 20.61 -28.55 4.75
CA SER A 223 21.69 -29.20 3.99
C SER A 223 21.27 -30.57 3.49
N VAL A 224 20.61 -31.36 4.33
CA VAL A 224 20.15 -32.71 3.95
C VAL A 224 18.93 -32.64 3.04
N ALA A 225 17.90 -31.86 3.38
CA ALA A 225 16.68 -31.79 2.58
C ALA A 225 16.97 -31.36 1.14
N PHE A 226 17.82 -30.32 0.97
CA PHE A 226 18.19 -29.82 -0.38
C PHE A 226 19.12 -30.73 -1.15
N SER A 227 19.88 -31.66 -0.48
CA SER A 227 20.75 -32.65 -1.16
C SER A 227 19.99 -33.90 -1.60
N LEU A 228 18.86 -34.20 -0.97
CA LEU A 228 18.06 -35.40 -1.34
C LEU A 228 17.34 -35.19 -2.67
N GLU A 229 17.17 -36.27 -3.44
CA GLU A 229 16.29 -36.28 -4.61
C GLU A 229 14.82 -36.40 -4.18
N LYS A 230 13.91 -35.95 -5.06
CA LYS A 230 12.47 -36.16 -4.91
C LYS A 230 12.14 -37.64 -4.68
N GLY A 231 11.29 -37.91 -3.70
CA GLY A 231 10.85 -39.24 -3.29
C GLY A 231 11.87 -39.99 -2.42
N LYS A 232 12.99 -39.39 -2.04
CA LYS A 232 13.99 -40.00 -1.19
C LYS A 232 13.89 -39.51 0.25
N PHE A 233 14.25 -40.42 1.17
CA PHE A 233 14.32 -40.10 2.59
C PHE A 233 15.78 -40.14 3.10
N SER A 234 16.03 -39.41 4.17
CA SER A 234 17.36 -39.30 4.79
C SER A 234 17.65 -40.48 5.75
N GLY A 235 18.91 -40.63 6.12
CA GLY A 235 19.28 -41.20 7.42
C GLY A 235 18.90 -40.29 8.57
N PRO A 236 19.27 -40.65 9.82
CA PRO A 236 19.06 -39.74 10.98
C PRO A 236 19.85 -38.44 10.84
N VAL A 237 19.18 -37.31 10.98
CA VAL A 237 19.75 -35.94 10.89
C VAL A 237 19.69 -35.29 12.23
N LYS A 238 20.82 -34.90 12.78
CA LYS A 238 20.92 -34.20 14.06
C LYS A 238 20.71 -32.71 13.90
N THR A 239 19.85 -32.12 14.71
CA THR A 239 19.68 -30.66 14.83
C THR A 239 19.61 -30.26 16.31
N LYS A 240 19.53 -28.98 16.60
CA LYS A 240 19.28 -28.48 17.97
C LYS A 240 17.98 -28.96 18.60
N PHE A 241 17.00 -29.40 17.82
CA PHE A 241 15.70 -29.88 18.30
C PHE A 241 15.67 -31.37 18.65
N GLY A 242 16.55 -32.15 18.02
CA GLY A 242 16.55 -33.60 18.14
C GLY A 242 17.10 -34.28 16.90
N TRP A 243 16.67 -35.51 16.69
CA TRP A 243 16.99 -36.33 15.53
C TRP A 243 15.81 -36.39 14.59
N HIS A 244 16.05 -36.12 13.32
CA HIS A 244 15.04 -36.11 12.28
C HIS A 244 15.28 -37.21 11.24
N VAL A 245 14.18 -37.72 10.67
CA VAL A 245 14.20 -38.43 9.39
C VAL A 245 13.38 -37.59 8.42
N ILE A 246 13.93 -37.26 7.26
CA ILE A 246 13.37 -36.33 6.29
C ILE A 246 12.99 -37.07 5.04
N LEU A 247 11.78 -36.85 4.49
CA LEU A 247 11.35 -37.28 3.18
C LEU A 247 11.14 -36.05 2.28
N VAL A 248 11.81 -35.99 1.13
CA VAL A 248 11.54 -34.94 0.13
C VAL A 248 10.43 -35.40 -0.80
N GLU A 249 9.31 -34.70 -0.79
CA GLU A 249 8.16 -34.99 -1.67
C GLU A 249 8.29 -34.29 -3.01
N ASP A 250 8.77 -33.05 -3.03
CA ASP A 250 8.92 -32.27 -4.25
C ASP A 250 10.03 -31.22 -4.16
N LYS A 251 10.48 -30.75 -5.31
CA LYS A 251 11.41 -29.64 -5.47
C LYS A 251 10.93 -28.74 -6.61
N ARG A 252 10.93 -27.45 -6.39
CA ARG A 252 10.53 -26.48 -7.42
C ARG A 252 11.32 -25.18 -7.29
N LYS A 253 11.30 -24.39 -8.33
CA LYS A 253 11.70 -22.99 -8.21
C LYS A 253 10.65 -22.23 -7.44
N ARG A 254 11.10 -21.36 -6.53
CA ARG A 254 10.23 -20.49 -5.75
C ARG A 254 9.29 -19.72 -6.67
N GLN A 255 8.01 -19.82 -6.40
CA GLN A 255 7.00 -19.08 -7.13
C GLN A 255 6.87 -17.68 -6.52
N PRO A 256 6.79 -16.64 -7.36
CA PRO A 256 6.49 -15.30 -6.84
C PRO A 256 5.11 -15.31 -6.16
N PRO A 257 4.91 -14.48 -5.13
CA PRO A 257 3.60 -14.32 -4.52
C PRO A 257 2.60 -13.82 -5.56
N ALA A 258 1.34 -14.25 -5.49
CA ALA A 258 0.31 -13.77 -6.41
C ALA A 258 0.15 -12.24 -6.29
N PHE A 259 -0.14 -11.58 -7.42
CA PHE A 259 -0.29 -10.12 -7.51
C PHE A 259 -1.23 -9.56 -6.43
N ASP A 260 -2.39 -10.20 -6.23
CA ASP A 260 -3.39 -9.75 -5.26
C ASP A 260 -2.90 -9.83 -3.80
N GLN A 261 -2.04 -10.79 -3.50
CA GLN A 261 -1.45 -10.94 -2.16
C GLN A 261 -0.51 -9.78 -1.80
N VAL A 262 0.13 -9.18 -2.80
CA VAL A 262 1.11 -8.11 -2.62
C VAL A 262 0.60 -6.74 -3.08
N LYS A 263 -0.64 -6.65 -3.57
CA LYS A 263 -1.21 -5.44 -4.17
C LYS A 263 -1.03 -4.20 -3.29
N SER A 264 -1.38 -4.29 -2.01
CA SER A 264 -1.20 -3.15 -1.08
C SER A 264 0.26 -2.73 -0.90
N GLN A 265 1.20 -3.67 -1.04
CA GLN A 265 2.63 -3.35 -1.01
C GLN A 265 3.06 -2.64 -2.30
N LEU A 266 2.56 -3.11 -3.45
CA LEU A 266 2.82 -2.48 -4.75
C LEU A 266 2.26 -1.06 -4.80
N GLU A 267 1.06 -0.83 -4.28
CA GLU A 267 0.44 0.51 -4.15
C GLU A 267 1.33 1.47 -3.36
N ARG A 268 1.86 1.02 -2.23
CA ARG A 268 2.83 1.83 -1.45
C ARG A 268 4.12 2.12 -2.23
N MET A 269 4.61 1.15 -3.00
CA MET A 269 5.81 1.34 -3.82
C MET A 269 5.59 2.35 -4.95
N VAL A 270 4.46 2.24 -5.66
CA VAL A 270 4.06 3.20 -6.71
C VAL A 270 3.90 4.61 -6.14
N ALA A 271 3.20 4.73 -4.99
CA ALA A 271 3.02 6.02 -4.31
C ALA A 271 4.37 6.65 -3.94
N ARG A 272 5.24 5.88 -3.28
CA ARG A 272 6.57 6.35 -2.88
C ARG A 272 7.42 6.76 -4.08
N LYS A 273 7.40 5.95 -5.14
CA LYS A 273 8.13 6.27 -6.37
C LYS A 273 7.64 7.58 -6.99
N ALA A 274 6.34 7.76 -7.13
CA ALA A 274 5.76 8.98 -7.69
C ALA A 274 6.16 10.24 -6.89
N GLN A 275 6.13 10.16 -5.56
CA GLN A 275 6.55 11.25 -4.68
C GLN A 275 8.05 11.57 -4.83
N LEU A 276 8.90 10.54 -4.83
CA LEU A 276 10.35 10.71 -4.98
C LEU A 276 10.72 11.28 -6.36
N ASP A 277 10.11 10.78 -7.43
CA ASP A 277 10.37 11.24 -8.80
C ASP A 277 10.00 12.71 -8.94
N LEU A 278 8.85 13.14 -8.40
CA LEU A 278 8.44 14.53 -8.40
C LEU A 278 9.44 15.41 -7.62
N VAL A 279 9.79 15.03 -6.40
CA VAL A 279 10.71 15.80 -5.56
C VAL A 279 12.09 15.90 -6.22
N ASN A 280 12.61 14.80 -6.77
CA ASN A 280 13.89 14.78 -7.46
C ASN A 280 13.89 15.69 -8.70
N LYS A 281 12.82 15.63 -9.49
CA LYS A 281 12.65 16.54 -10.65
C LYS A 281 12.67 18.01 -10.22
N LEU A 282 11.83 18.36 -9.22
CA LEU A 282 11.76 19.74 -8.74
C LEU A 282 13.09 20.23 -8.15
N ARG A 283 13.83 19.34 -7.47
CA ARG A 283 15.17 19.68 -6.95
C ARG A 283 16.22 19.85 -8.03
N ALA A 284 16.15 19.07 -9.11
CA ALA A 284 17.08 19.19 -10.23
C ALA A 284 16.93 20.54 -10.95
N ASP A 285 15.69 21.05 -11.02
CA ASP A 285 15.39 22.32 -11.68
C ASP A 285 15.55 23.54 -10.73
N ALA A 286 15.75 23.32 -9.42
CA ALA A 286 15.78 24.38 -8.43
C ALA A 286 17.18 24.96 -8.22
N LYS A 287 17.27 26.28 -8.14
CA LYS A 287 18.47 26.98 -7.65
C LYS A 287 18.39 27.06 -6.11
N ILE A 288 19.20 26.26 -5.42
CA ILE A 288 19.24 26.20 -3.96
C ILE A 288 20.53 26.86 -3.47
N GLU A 289 20.41 28.02 -2.81
CA GLU A 289 21.54 28.72 -2.19
C GLU A 289 21.42 28.55 -0.67
N ARG A 290 22.50 28.11 -0.04
CA ARG A 290 22.60 27.96 1.41
C ARG A 290 23.55 28.98 1.99
N PHE A 291 23.09 29.70 3.04
CA PHE A 291 23.88 30.74 3.72
C PHE A 291 24.36 30.29 5.11
N ASP A 292 23.99 29.12 5.58
CA ASP A 292 24.34 28.53 6.87
C ASP A 292 25.60 27.63 6.82
N LYS A 293 26.07 27.30 5.62
CA LYS A 293 27.28 26.50 5.37
C LYS A 293 28.08 27.13 4.23
N PRO A 294 29.43 27.08 4.27
CA PRO A 294 30.23 27.41 3.08
C PRO A 294 29.78 26.54 1.91
N ALA A 295 29.79 27.14 0.71
CA ALA A 295 29.31 26.50 -0.51
C ALA A 295 29.99 25.13 -0.73
N GLN A 296 29.26 24.04 -0.50
CA GLN A 296 29.66 22.71 -0.96
C GLN A 296 29.22 22.56 -2.42
N PRO A 297 30.06 22.02 -3.28
CA PRO A 297 29.62 21.66 -4.64
C PRO A 297 28.47 20.71 -4.56
N ALA A 298 27.45 20.92 -5.41
CA ALA A 298 26.24 20.12 -5.46
C ALA A 298 26.58 18.62 -5.55
N GLN A 299 26.34 17.89 -4.49
CA GLN A 299 26.37 16.43 -4.56
C GLN A 299 25.08 15.96 -5.25
N PRO A 300 25.20 15.06 -6.24
CA PRO A 300 24.00 14.43 -6.81
C PRO A 300 23.18 13.74 -5.70
N PRO A 301 21.85 13.69 -5.83
CA PRO A 301 21.00 13.09 -4.84
C PRO A 301 21.43 11.64 -4.59
N GLN A 302 21.96 11.37 -3.39
CA GLN A 302 22.22 9.99 -2.99
C GLN A 302 20.86 9.31 -2.82
N ALA A 303 20.59 8.31 -3.65
CA ALA A 303 19.49 7.41 -3.46
C ALA A 303 19.65 6.75 -2.09
N GLN A 304 18.74 7.08 -1.16
CA GLN A 304 18.68 6.34 0.10
C GLN A 304 18.40 4.87 -0.22
N PRO A 305 19.22 3.94 0.26
CA PRO A 305 18.96 2.53 0.05
C PRO A 305 17.55 2.19 0.58
N ALA A 306 16.80 1.44 -0.20
CA ALA A 306 15.50 0.95 0.21
C ALA A 306 15.64 0.21 1.55
N PRO A 307 14.75 0.44 2.54
CA PRO A 307 14.77 -0.35 3.75
C PRO A 307 14.59 -1.82 3.38
N ALA A 308 15.46 -2.67 3.90
CA ALA A 308 15.38 -4.10 3.72
C ALA A 308 13.98 -4.62 4.11
N PRO A 309 13.43 -5.62 3.39
CA PRO A 309 12.14 -6.18 3.72
C PRO A 309 12.17 -6.72 5.14
N GLN A 310 11.26 -6.23 5.99
CA GLN A 310 11.09 -6.76 7.33
C GLN A 310 10.55 -8.19 7.23
N PRO A 311 11.11 -9.15 7.99
CA PRO A 311 10.57 -10.49 8.03
C PRO A 311 9.13 -10.47 8.56
N ALA A 312 8.28 -11.29 7.94
CA ALA A 312 6.90 -11.45 8.35
C ALA A 312 6.80 -11.85 9.83
N PRO A 313 5.76 -11.40 10.56
CA PRO A 313 5.59 -11.76 11.96
C PRO A 313 5.41 -13.27 12.08
N LYS A 314 6.25 -13.88 12.91
CA LYS A 314 6.15 -15.30 13.26
C LYS A 314 4.84 -15.52 14.01
N LYS A 315 3.97 -16.36 13.47
CA LYS A 315 2.87 -16.98 14.22
C LYS A 315 3.41 -18.11 15.11
#